data_2b285316f9d1df3eb58abbc1e634bb92
#
_entry.id   2b285316f9d1df3eb58abbc1e634bb92
#
_cell.length_a   1.000
_cell.length_b   1.000
_cell.length_c   1.000
_cell.angle_alpha   90.00
_cell.angle_beta   90.00
_cell.angle_gamma   90.00
#
_symmetry.space_group_name_H-M   'P 1'
#
loop_
_entity.id
_entity.type
_entity.pdbx_description
1 polymer ?
#
loop_
_entity_poly.entity_id
_entity_poly.type
_entity_poly.pdbx_seq_one_letter_code
_entity_poly.pdbx_strand_id
1 'polypeptide(L)'
;MKNYRSAEKALKVGVENIWVLHHNIISKNFPSDHENMDAYYKLALYCADSIIENGISIGIPEVSITEALEEYDAIPAKTYPKVEAYTLVQEMFNRIIVLLDEAKVEEGVPDYIKNLIEEWQQKFDLEANYKIAHLLAAENEEGTE
;
A
#
# COMPACT_ATOMS: atom_id res chain seq x y z
N MET A 1 18.38 -4.88 -9.74
CA MET A 1 17.13 -4.14 -10.11
C MET A 1 16.67 -3.24 -8.98
N LYS A 2 17.17 -2.04 -9.03
CA LYS A 2 16.97 -1.05 -7.96
C LYS A 2 15.49 -0.66 -7.79
N ASN A 3 14.78 -0.41 -8.89
CA ASN A 3 13.39 0.05 -8.81
C ASN A 3 12.44 -1.07 -8.37
N TYR A 4 12.68 -2.29 -8.81
CA TYR A 4 11.91 -3.44 -8.36
C TYR A 4 12.06 -3.65 -6.85
N ARG A 5 13.30 -3.55 -6.34
CA ARG A 5 13.55 -3.66 -4.90
C ARG A 5 12.93 -2.51 -4.11
N SER A 6 12.94 -1.29 -4.66
CA SER A 6 12.30 -0.16 -4.01
C SER A 6 10.79 -0.38 -3.85
N ALA A 7 10.14 -0.93 -4.88
CA ALA A 7 8.72 -1.30 -4.80
C ALA A 7 8.47 -2.37 -3.73
N GLU A 8 9.32 -3.40 -3.66
CA GLU A 8 9.21 -4.43 -2.60
C GLU A 8 9.34 -3.83 -1.20
N LYS A 9 10.30 -2.92 -1.02
CA LYS A 9 10.53 -2.25 0.27
C LYS A 9 9.31 -1.41 0.68
N ALA A 10 8.76 -0.64 -0.24
CA ALA A 10 7.58 0.18 0.03
C ALA A 10 6.37 -0.69 0.38
N LEU A 11 6.19 -1.82 -0.31
CA LEU A 11 5.12 -2.77 -0.01
C LEU A 11 5.29 -3.37 1.39
N LYS A 12 6.49 -3.79 1.75
CA LYS A 12 6.75 -4.37 3.08
C LYS A 12 6.45 -3.39 4.21
N VAL A 13 6.94 -2.15 4.09
CA VAL A 13 6.69 -1.12 5.10
C VAL A 13 5.21 -0.71 5.08
N GLY A 14 4.61 -0.62 3.90
CA GLY A 14 3.19 -0.32 3.76
C GLY A 14 2.29 -1.34 4.45
N VAL A 15 2.58 -2.62 4.30
CA VAL A 15 1.86 -3.70 5.00
C VAL A 15 1.92 -3.50 6.51
N GLU A 16 3.11 -3.23 7.05
CA GLU A 16 3.29 -3.00 8.48
C GLU A 16 2.55 -1.74 8.93
N ASN A 17 2.63 -0.66 8.18
CA ASN A 17 1.95 0.59 8.51
C ASN A 17 0.43 0.45 8.52
N ILE A 18 -0.13 -0.28 7.56
CA ILE A 18 -1.58 -0.53 7.53
C ILE A 18 -2.01 -1.43 8.69
N TRP A 19 -1.15 -2.38 9.09
CA TRP A 19 -1.38 -3.19 10.29
C TRP A 19 -1.52 -2.33 11.54
N VAL A 20 -0.65 -1.32 11.70
CA VAL A 20 -0.73 -0.36 12.80
C VAL A 20 -2.02 0.46 12.72
N LEU A 21 -2.38 0.97 11.54
CA LEU A 21 -3.62 1.73 11.35
C LEU A 21 -4.87 0.88 11.66
N HIS A 22 -4.85 -0.37 11.27
CA HIS A 22 -5.93 -1.33 11.49
C HIS A 22 -6.28 -1.46 12.98
N HIS A 23 -5.28 -1.44 13.86
CA HIS A 23 -5.49 -1.52 15.29
C HIS A 23 -5.73 -0.16 15.96
N ASN A 24 -5.12 0.91 15.43
CA ASN A 24 -5.06 2.20 16.12
C ASN A 24 -6.01 3.26 15.57
N ILE A 25 -6.84 2.91 14.60
CA ILE A 25 -7.84 3.84 14.06
C ILE A 25 -8.92 4.14 15.12
N ILE A 26 -9.30 5.41 15.22
CA ILE A 26 -10.40 5.86 16.08
C ILE A 26 -11.49 6.44 15.18
N SER A 27 -12.71 5.93 15.32
CA SER A 27 -13.85 6.48 14.59
C SER A 27 -15.16 6.08 15.28
N LYS A 28 -16.23 6.80 14.93
CA LYS A 28 -17.58 6.49 15.38
C LYS A 28 -18.09 5.17 14.81
N ASN A 29 -17.60 4.80 13.63
CA ASN A 29 -17.96 3.55 12.93
C ASN A 29 -16.79 2.57 12.98
N PHE A 30 -16.19 2.38 14.15
CA PHE A 30 -15.01 1.56 14.32
C PHE A 30 -15.11 0.18 13.67
N PRO A 31 -16.20 -0.60 13.85
CA PRO A 31 -16.27 -1.92 13.22
C PRO A 31 -16.10 -1.88 11.70
N SER A 32 -16.76 -0.95 11.01
CA SER A 32 -16.64 -0.80 9.56
C SER A 32 -15.26 -0.32 9.14
N ASP A 33 -14.72 0.66 9.84
CA ASP A 33 -13.41 1.22 9.49
C ASP A 33 -12.28 0.25 9.80
N HIS A 34 -12.38 -0.52 10.88
CA HIS A 34 -11.46 -1.60 11.20
C HIS A 34 -11.48 -2.67 10.10
N GLU A 35 -12.66 -3.05 9.63
CA GLU A 35 -12.83 -4.02 8.55
C GLU A 35 -12.23 -3.50 7.22
N ASN A 36 -12.43 -2.22 6.91
CA ASN A 36 -11.82 -1.61 5.72
C ASN A 36 -10.29 -1.61 5.81
N MET A 37 -9.73 -1.28 6.96
CA MET A 37 -8.28 -1.32 7.17
C MET A 37 -7.74 -2.75 7.03
N ASP A 38 -8.47 -3.76 7.51
CA ASP A 38 -8.12 -5.16 7.31
C ASP A 38 -8.08 -5.53 5.82
N ALA A 39 -9.06 -5.06 5.05
CA ALA A 39 -9.09 -5.28 3.61
C ALA A 39 -7.89 -4.62 2.90
N TYR A 40 -7.52 -3.41 3.30
CA TYR A 40 -6.34 -2.72 2.74
C TYR A 40 -5.05 -3.43 3.12
N TYR A 41 -4.95 -3.90 4.35
CA TYR A 41 -3.83 -4.72 4.80
C TYR A 41 -3.66 -5.96 3.94
N LYS A 42 -4.75 -6.69 3.70
CA LYS A 42 -4.74 -7.91 2.88
C LYS A 42 -4.36 -7.60 1.43
N LEU A 43 -4.89 -6.53 0.86
CA LEU A 43 -4.55 -6.13 -0.50
C LEU A 43 -3.03 -5.87 -0.63
N ALA A 44 -2.48 -5.10 0.28
CA ALA A 44 -1.04 -4.79 0.29
C ALA A 44 -0.20 -6.06 0.53
N LEU A 45 -0.61 -6.91 1.46
CA LEU A 45 0.09 -8.16 1.79
C LEU A 45 0.13 -9.10 0.59
N TYR A 46 -1.01 -9.31 -0.09
CA TYR A 46 -1.07 -10.20 -1.23
C TYR A 46 -0.28 -9.64 -2.42
N CYS A 47 -0.29 -8.33 -2.61
CA CYS A 47 0.56 -7.69 -3.61
C CYS A 47 2.04 -7.89 -3.29
N ALA A 48 2.44 -7.65 -2.04
CA ALA A 48 3.83 -7.83 -1.60
C ALA A 48 4.29 -9.27 -1.85
N ASP A 49 3.47 -10.25 -1.46
CA ASP A 49 3.76 -11.67 -1.66
C ASP A 49 3.96 -11.98 -3.15
N SER A 50 3.05 -11.52 -4.00
CA SER A 50 3.11 -11.74 -5.44
C SER A 50 4.36 -11.09 -6.08
N ILE A 51 4.65 -9.85 -5.76
CA ILE A 51 5.80 -9.12 -6.30
C ILE A 51 7.11 -9.77 -5.84
N ILE A 52 7.20 -10.16 -4.58
CA ILE A 52 8.38 -10.82 -4.03
C ILE A 52 8.62 -12.17 -4.69
N GLU A 53 7.60 -13.02 -4.79
CA GLU A 53 7.72 -14.34 -5.42
C GLU A 53 8.16 -14.24 -6.88
N ASN A 54 7.58 -13.31 -7.63
CA ASN A 54 7.95 -13.09 -9.02
C ASN A 54 9.34 -12.49 -9.16
N GLY A 55 9.76 -11.66 -8.21
CA GLY A 55 11.13 -11.15 -8.14
C GLY A 55 12.14 -12.27 -7.94
N ILE A 56 11.86 -13.19 -7.04
CA ILE A 56 12.72 -14.35 -6.80
C ILE A 56 12.88 -15.17 -8.08
N SER A 57 11.81 -15.33 -8.85
CA SER A 57 11.86 -16.10 -10.10
C SER A 57 12.77 -15.50 -11.15
N ILE A 58 13.07 -14.22 -11.08
CA ILE A 58 14.00 -13.52 -11.99
C ILE A 58 15.33 -13.15 -11.32
N GLY A 59 15.61 -13.73 -10.16
CA GLY A 59 16.89 -13.59 -9.50
C GLY A 59 17.00 -12.43 -8.52
N ILE A 60 15.89 -11.85 -8.07
CA ILE A 60 15.87 -10.77 -7.07
C ILE A 60 15.50 -11.39 -5.72
N PRO A 61 16.46 -11.56 -4.77
CA PRO A 61 16.12 -12.06 -3.44
C PRO A 61 15.21 -11.09 -2.70
N GLU A 62 14.37 -11.61 -1.83
CA GLU A 62 13.51 -10.79 -0.99
C GLU A 62 14.32 -9.83 -0.14
N VAL A 63 13.91 -8.54 -0.10
CA VAL A 63 14.51 -7.56 0.81
C VAL A 63 14.03 -7.80 2.23
N SER A 64 14.92 -7.61 3.21
CA SER A 64 14.54 -7.70 4.62
C SER A 64 13.75 -6.48 5.06
N ILE A 65 12.99 -6.61 6.16
CA ILE A 65 12.29 -5.45 6.73
C ILE A 65 13.27 -4.37 7.20
N THR A 66 14.44 -4.77 7.69
CA THR A 66 15.47 -3.82 8.10
C THR A 66 15.95 -2.98 6.93
N GLU A 67 16.22 -3.61 5.78
CA GLU A 67 16.58 -2.88 4.55
C GLU A 67 15.46 -1.96 4.09
N ALA A 68 14.21 -2.44 4.16
CA ALA A 68 13.06 -1.65 3.74
C ALA A 68 12.90 -0.38 4.59
N LEU A 69 13.14 -0.47 5.90
CA LEU A 69 13.06 0.67 6.82
C LEU A 69 14.18 1.70 6.65
N GLU A 70 15.26 1.35 5.96
CA GLU A 70 16.29 2.31 5.59
C GLU A 70 15.80 3.29 4.51
N GLU A 71 14.84 2.89 3.70
CA GLU A 71 14.31 3.69 2.58
C GLU A 71 12.93 4.27 2.85
N TYR A 72 12.07 3.54 3.58
CA TYR A 72 10.70 3.96 3.88
C TYR A 72 10.45 3.90 5.39
N ASP A 73 9.69 4.87 5.91
CA ASP A 73 9.48 5.02 7.34
C ASP A 73 8.26 4.27 7.85
N ALA A 74 8.42 3.66 9.04
CA ALA A 74 7.30 3.19 9.82
C ALA A 74 6.55 4.37 10.42
N ILE A 75 5.21 4.28 10.46
CA ILE A 75 4.40 5.33 11.08
C ILE A 75 4.51 5.27 12.62
N PRO A 76 4.33 6.40 13.32
CA PRO A 76 4.41 6.42 14.77
C PRO A 76 3.34 5.57 15.46
N ALA A 77 3.68 5.05 16.64
CA ALA A 77 2.72 4.37 17.52
C ALA A 77 1.86 5.42 18.22
N LYS A 78 0.70 5.68 17.66
CA LYS A 78 -0.30 6.60 18.22
C LYS A 78 -1.69 6.18 17.74
N THR A 79 -2.72 6.85 18.22
CA THR A 79 -4.07 6.69 17.68
C THR A 79 -4.23 7.56 16.44
N TYR A 80 -5.01 7.07 15.47
CA TYR A 80 -5.22 7.74 14.19
C TYR A 80 -6.70 8.03 13.98
N PRO A 81 -7.10 9.31 13.95
CA PRO A 81 -8.45 9.67 13.56
C PRO A 81 -8.78 9.16 12.17
N LYS A 82 -10.06 8.90 11.91
CA LYS A 82 -10.55 8.30 10.66
C LYS A 82 -9.97 8.97 9.41
N VAL A 83 -10.10 10.28 9.27
CA VAL A 83 -9.64 10.99 8.05
C VAL A 83 -8.13 10.83 7.88
N GLU A 84 -7.35 10.97 8.96
CA GLU A 84 -5.90 10.78 8.91
C GLU A 84 -5.53 9.36 8.47
N ALA A 85 -6.19 8.34 9.03
CA ALA A 85 -5.91 6.94 8.70
C ALA A 85 -6.17 6.64 7.22
N TYR A 86 -7.33 7.04 6.70
CA TYR A 86 -7.66 6.81 5.29
C TYR A 86 -6.77 7.61 4.36
N THR A 87 -6.40 8.83 4.73
CA THR A 87 -5.47 9.66 3.95
C THR A 87 -4.10 9.00 3.84
N LEU A 88 -3.61 8.43 4.94
CA LEU A 88 -2.33 7.73 4.94
C LEU A 88 -2.37 6.48 4.03
N VAL A 89 -3.46 5.71 4.07
CA VAL A 89 -3.62 4.56 3.17
C VAL A 89 -3.65 5.03 1.71
N GLN A 90 -4.40 6.07 1.41
CA GLN A 90 -4.48 6.63 0.06
C GLN A 90 -3.10 7.05 -0.46
N GLU A 91 -2.34 7.75 0.36
CA GLU A 91 -0.98 8.17 0.01
C GLU A 91 -0.05 6.98 -0.21
N MET A 92 -0.13 5.95 0.65
CA MET A 92 0.65 4.74 0.51
C MET A 92 0.33 4.00 -0.79
N PHE A 93 -0.95 3.84 -1.11
CA PHE A 93 -1.36 3.15 -2.33
C PHE A 93 -0.92 3.92 -3.57
N ASN A 94 -1.06 5.24 -3.57
CA ASN A 94 -0.60 6.06 -4.70
C ASN A 94 0.92 6.00 -4.87
N ARG A 95 1.68 5.96 -3.79
CA ARG A 95 3.13 5.75 -3.85
C ARG A 95 3.48 4.39 -4.44
N ILE A 96 2.79 3.35 -3.99
CA ILE A 96 2.99 1.99 -4.51
C ILE A 96 2.73 1.93 -6.03
N ILE A 97 1.67 2.58 -6.49
CA ILE A 97 1.36 2.66 -7.93
C ILE A 97 2.54 3.24 -8.72
N VAL A 98 3.09 4.36 -8.24
CA VAL A 98 4.23 5.02 -8.89
C VAL A 98 5.48 4.12 -8.88
N LEU A 99 5.79 3.52 -7.74
CA LEU A 99 6.96 2.65 -7.61
C LEU A 99 6.84 1.38 -8.45
N LEU A 100 5.65 0.82 -8.54
CA LEU A 100 5.37 -0.32 -9.42
C LEU A 100 5.54 0.07 -10.89
N ASP A 101 5.16 1.30 -11.25
CA ASP A 101 5.34 1.79 -12.60
C ASP A 101 6.81 1.88 -12.98
N GLU A 102 7.63 2.39 -12.08
CA GLU A 102 9.09 2.44 -12.26
C GLU A 102 9.71 1.05 -12.33
N ALA A 103 9.25 0.12 -11.49
CA ALA A 103 9.70 -1.27 -11.52
C ALA A 103 9.32 -1.96 -12.83
N LYS A 104 8.13 -1.70 -13.34
CA LYS A 104 7.60 -2.31 -14.56
C LYS A 104 8.49 -2.02 -15.78
N VAL A 105 9.02 -0.81 -15.87
CA VAL A 105 9.83 -0.38 -17.03
C VAL A 105 11.32 -0.65 -16.85
N GLU A 106 11.73 -1.23 -15.75
CA GLU A 106 13.13 -1.55 -15.49
C GLU A 106 13.61 -2.66 -16.41
N GLU A 107 14.84 -2.52 -16.92
CA GLU A 107 15.42 -3.52 -17.81
C GLU A 107 15.52 -4.88 -17.12
N GLY A 108 15.15 -5.94 -17.83
CA GLY A 108 15.19 -7.30 -17.31
C GLY A 108 13.88 -7.79 -16.71
N VAL A 109 12.88 -6.95 -16.56
CA VAL A 109 11.55 -7.38 -16.11
C VAL A 109 10.78 -7.94 -17.31
N PRO A 110 10.38 -9.22 -17.26
CA PRO A 110 9.67 -9.84 -18.39
C PRO A 110 8.21 -9.36 -18.48
N ASP A 111 7.62 -9.53 -19.67
CA ASP A 111 6.26 -9.06 -19.95
C ASP A 111 5.21 -9.64 -19.03
N TYR A 112 5.33 -10.90 -18.63
CA TYR A 112 4.34 -11.50 -17.70
C TYR A 112 4.36 -10.82 -16.32
N ILE A 113 5.51 -10.33 -15.86
CA ILE A 113 5.60 -9.56 -14.60
C ILE A 113 5.05 -8.15 -14.82
N LYS A 114 5.30 -7.53 -15.97
CA LYS A 114 4.70 -6.22 -16.30
C LYS A 114 3.18 -6.29 -16.29
N ASN A 115 2.61 -7.34 -16.86
CA ASN A 115 1.16 -7.55 -16.85
C ASN A 115 0.62 -7.74 -15.43
N LEU A 116 1.33 -8.49 -14.62
CA LEU A 116 0.99 -8.69 -13.20
C LEU A 116 1.02 -7.37 -12.44
N ILE A 117 2.06 -6.57 -12.64
CA ILE A 117 2.18 -5.25 -12.01
C ILE A 117 0.98 -4.36 -12.39
N GLU A 118 0.60 -4.33 -13.66
CA GLU A 118 -0.55 -3.53 -14.13
C GLU A 118 -1.85 -3.94 -13.44
N GLU A 119 -2.07 -5.22 -13.20
CA GLU A 119 -3.24 -5.72 -12.47
C GLU A 119 -3.25 -5.19 -11.03
N TRP A 120 -2.11 -5.21 -10.35
CA TRP A 120 -2.00 -4.67 -8.99
C TRP A 120 -2.19 -3.16 -8.97
N GLN A 121 -1.60 -2.44 -9.92
CA GLN A 121 -1.77 -0.99 -10.03
C GLN A 121 -3.24 -0.61 -10.17
N GLN A 122 -4.01 -1.35 -10.97
CA GLN A 122 -5.44 -1.11 -11.14
C GLN A 122 -6.21 -1.31 -9.84
N LYS A 123 -5.89 -2.36 -9.08
CA LYS A 123 -6.54 -2.62 -7.79
C LYS A 123 -6.27 -1.51 -6.78
N PHE A 124 -5.02 -1.06 -6.67
CA PHE A 124 -4.67 0.05 -5.78
C PHE A 124 -5.34 1.36 -6.22
N ASP A 125 -5.39 1.61 -7.52
CA ASP A 125 -6.02 2.82 -8.05
C ASP A 125 -7.51 2.88 -7.70
N LEU A 126 -8.23 1.77 -7.88
CA LEU A 126 -9.66 1.70 -7.53
C LEU A 126 -9.89 1.92 -6.04
N GLU A 127 -9.05 1.38 -5.18
CA GLU A 127 -9.17 1.60 -3.74
C GLU A 127 -8.84 3.05 -3.36
N ALA A 128 -7.69 3.56 -3.81
CA ALA A 128 -7.20 4.88 -3.40
C ALA A 128 -8.00 6.03 -4.02
N ASN A 129 -8.21 5.96 -5.34
CA ASN A 129 -8.66 7.10 -6.11
C ASN A 129 -10.15 7.04 -6.49
N TYR A 130 -10.81 5.94 -6.16
CA TYR A 130 -12.26 5.84 -6.26
C TYR A 130 -12.90 5.66 -4.88
N LYS A 131 -12.67 4.53 -4.20
CA LYS A 131 -13.36 4.22 -2.93
C LYS A 131 -12.94 5.13 -1.78
N ILE A 132 -11.65 5.24 -1.51
CA ILE A 132 -11.13 6.08 -0.42
C ILE A 132 -11.40 7.56 -0.73
N ALA A 133 -11.20 7.99 -1.97
CA ALA A 133 -11.47 9.37 -2.37
C ALA A 133 -12.93 9.77 -2.12
N HIS A 134 -13.88 8.89 -2.44
CA HIS A 134 -15.31 9.15 -2.16
C HIS A 134 -15.60 9.17 -0.66
N LEU A 135 -15.00 8.28 0.10
CA LEU A 135 -15.15 8.25 1.55
C LEU A 135 -14.63 9.55 2.18
N LEU A 136 -13.44 10.01 1.76
CA LEU A 136 -12.85 11.24 2.27
C LEU A 136 -13.67 12.48 1.88
N ALA A 137 -14.23 12.52 0.68
CA ALA A 137 -15.09 13.61 0.25
C ALA A 137 -16.36 13.69 1.12
N ALA A 138 -16.98 12.55 1.42
CA ALA A 138 -18.16 12.49 2.29
C ALA A 138 -17.84 12.93 3.72
N GLU A 139 -16.70 12.53 4.27
CA GLU A 139 -16.27 12.92 5.60
C GLU A 139 -16.00 14.42 5.69
N ASN A 140 -15.42 15.02 4.65
CA ASN A 140 -15.19 16.46 4.60
C ASN A 140 -16.50 17.24 4.60
N GLU A 141 -17.53 16.76 3.88
CA GLU A 141 -18.86 17.37 3.92
C GLU A 141 -19.48 17.30 5.31
N GLU A 142 -19.40 16.16 5.98
CA GLU A 142 -19.87 15.96 7.35
C GLU A 142 -19.07 16.83 8.33
N GLY A 143 -17.78 16.96 8.12
CA GLY A 143 -16.89 17.74 8.97
C GLY A 143 -17.14 19.24 8.91
N THR A 144 -17.83 19.74 7.87
CA THR A 144 -18.17 21.16 7.73
C THR A 144 -19.51 21.53 8.38
N GLU A 145 -20.25 20.54 8.78
CA GLU A 145 -21.52 20.74 9.50
C GLU A 145 -21.29 20.98 10.99
#